data_73ed2a19de1922f9329f5d74a4770d39
#
_entry.id   73ed2a19de1922f9329f5d74a4770d39
#
_cell.length_a   1.000
_cell.length_b   1.000
_cell.length_c   1.000
_cell.angle_alpha   90.00
_cell.angle_beta   90.00
_cell.angle_gamma   90.00
#
_symmetry.space_group_name_H-M   'P 1'
#
loop_
_entity.id
_entity.type
_entity.pdbx_description
1 polymer ?
#
loop_
_entity_poly.entity_id
_entity_poly.type
_entity_poly.pdbx_seq_one_letter_code
_entity_poly.pdbx_strand_id
1 'polypeptide(L)'
;MANEEPHEEFDSLLKVEWDTFPSKNMATMSETLDYFLRGETDDFDQAQLKLFNAPVIVFLTIPKQSPAWSIFDLGGFSQTLMLAANNRGLSTMPAHAFVKYPEVIRKYLNIPEDETIGIGIGLGYPNKKATINDYKSKRVPLDEILKIKKNL
;
A
#
# COMPACT_ATOMS: atom_id res chain seq x y z
N MET A 1 -18.75 24.66 -15.16
CA MET A 1 -18.51 23.39 -14.44
C MET A 1 -17.41 23.68 -13.45
N ALA A 2 -17.72 23.67 -12.16
CA ALA A 2 -16.74 23.91 -11.12
C ALA A 2 -15.69 22.77 -11.20
N ASN A 3 -14.42 23.14 -11.25
CA ASN A 3 -13.33 22.21 -11.03
C ASN A 3 -13.38 21.82 -9.55
N GLU A 4 -14.13 20.78 -9.23
CA GLU A 4 -14.02 20.16 -7.91
C GLU A 4 -12.62 19.56 -7.82
N GLU A 5 -11.88 19.97 -6.80
CA GLU A 5 -10.59 19.34 -6.52
C GLU A 5 -10.82 17.87 -6.16
N PRO A 6 -9.97 16.95 -6.64
CA PRO A 6 -10.14 15.54 -6.35
C PRO A 6 -10.08 15.31 -4.84
N HIS A 7 -11.11 14.66 -4.30
CA HIS A 7 -11.17 14.31 -2.89
C HIS A 7 -10.27 13.11 -2.60
N GLU A 8 -9.54 13.19 -1.48
CA GLU A 8 -8.83 12.03 -0.93
C GLU A 8 -9.87 11.02 -0.44
N GLU A 9 -10.08 9.97 -1.21
CA GLU A 9 -10.97 8.88 -0.86
C GLU A 9 -10.34 7.55 -1.24
N PHE A 10 -10.50 6.55 -0.39
CA PHE A 10 -10.11 5.19 -0.73
C PHE A 10 -11.35 4.44 -1.21
N ASP A 11 -11.30 3.95 -2.43
CA ASP A 11 -12.37 3.18 -3.04
C ASP A 11 -12.51 1.79 -2.39
N SER A 12 -11.39 1.29 -1.93
CA SER A 12 -11.33 0.07 -1.16
C SER A 12 -11.68 0.33 0.29
N LEU A 13 -12.86 -0.13 0.69
CA LEU A 13 -12.97 -0.76 1.96
C LEU A 13 -13.11 0.14 3.17
N LEU A 14 -14.29 0.06 3.69
CA LEU A 14 -14.52 0.10 5.12
C LEU A 14 -13.80 1.28 5.80
N LYS A 15 -14.45 2.42 5.81
CA LYS A 15 -14.22 3.48 6.81
C LYS A 15 -14.50 2.90 8.21
N VAL A 16 -13.70 1.90 8.58
CA VAL A 16 -13.67 1.36 9.94
C VAL A 16 -12.47 1.97 10.61
N GLU A 17 -12.68 2.64 11.73
CA GLU A 17 -11.59 3.06 12.58
C GLU A 17 -10.80 1.82 13.02
N TRP A 18 -9.50 1.90 12.90
CA TRP A 18 -8.64 0.82 13.34
C TRP A 18 -8.69 0.70 14.86
N ASP A 19 -8.75 -0.52 15.35
CA ASP A 19 -8.66 -0.81 16.78
C ASP A 19 -7.33 -0.28 17.37
N THR A 20 -7.28 -0.18 18.67
CA THR A 20 -6.17 0.41 19.45
C THR A 20 -4.80 -0.16 19.08
N PHE A 21 -4.70 -1.47 18.86
CA PHE A 21 -3.42 -2.11 18.55
C PHE A 21 -2.86 -1.73 17.17
N PRO A 22 -3.61 -1.83 16.06
CA PRO A 22 -3.13 -1.35 14.75
C PRO A 22 -2.83 0.14 14.75
N SER A 23 -3.65 0.97 15.39
CA SER A 23 -3.43 2.42 15.47
C SER A 23 -2.13 2.77 16.18
N LYS A 24 -1.84 2.11 17.30
CA LYS A 24 -0.57 2.27 18.02
C LYS A 24 0.63 1.82 17.20
N ASN A 25 0.49 0.72 16.48
CA ASN A 25 1.55 0.22 15.58
C ASN A 25 1.88 1.22 14.47
N MET A 26 0.87 1.84 13.87
CA MET A 26 1.05 2.87 12.83
C MET A 26 1.74 4.11 13.39
N ALA A 27 1.32 4.59 14.56
CA ALA A 27 1.96 5.73 15.23
C ALA A 27 3.44 5.45 15.51
N THR A 28 3.75 4.28 16.07
CA THR A 28 5.14 3.86 16.33
C THR A 28 5.96 3.72 15.05
N MET A 29 5.34 3.28 13.96
CA MET A 29 6.02 3.19 12.66
C MET A 29 6.39 4.59 12.14
N SER A 30 5.46 5.55 12.21
CA SER A 30 5.72 6.93 11.80
C SER A 30 6.85 7.56 12.61
N GLU A 31 6.80 7.46 13.94
CA GLU A 31 7.85 7.99 14.82
C GLU A 31 9.24 7.38 14.52
N THR A 32 9.29 6.07 14.27
CA THR A 32 10.56 5.39 13.97
C THR A 32 11.08 5.72 12.59
N LEU A 33 10.20 5.98 11.62
CA LEU A 33 10.56 6.45 10.29
C LEU A 33 11.12 7.86 10.33
N ASP A 34 10.44 8.78 11.03
CA ASP A 34 10.87 10.16 11.20
C ASP A 34 12.25 10.23 11.87
N TYR A 35 12.46 9.41 12.91
CA TYR A 35 13.75 9.29 13.57
C TYR A 35 14.84 8.77 12.62
N PHE A 36 14.52 7.76 11.82
CA PHE A 36 15.45 7.20 10.84
C PHE A 36 15.84 8.20 9.76
N LEU A 37 14.87 8.96 9.27
CA LEU A 37 15.07 10.01 8.26
C LEU A 37 15.69 11.29 8.85
N ARG A 38 15.89 11.37 10.18
CA ARG A 38 16.46 12.53 10.88
C ARG A 38 15.76 13.86 10.60
N GLY A 39 14.44 13.79 10.40
CA GLY A 39 13.62 14.94 10.03
C GLY A 39 13.68 15.33 8.54
N GLU A 40 14.38 14.60 7.71
CA GLU A 40 14.37 14.76 6.24
C GLU A 40 13.13 14.05 5.64
N THR A 41 11.96 14.31 6.23
CA THR A 41 10.69 13.72 5.80
C THR A 41 10.17 14.36 4.52
N ASP A 42 10.58 15.58 4.22
CA ASP A 42 10.19 16.30 3.00
C ASP A 42 10.50 15.49 1.73
N ASP A 43 11.63 14.79 1.69
CA ASP A 43 12.00 13.94 0.56
C ASP A 43 11.06 12.75 0.39
N PHE A 44 10.58 12.17 1.49
CA PHE A 44 9.62 11.07 1.45
C PHE A 44 8.24 11.55 0.98
N ASP A 45 7.77 12.69 1.47
CA ASP A 45 6.50 13.28 1.07
C ASP A 45 6.53 13.70 -0.41
N GLN A 46 7.63 14.32 -0.85
CA GLN A 46 7.85 14.62 -2.26
C GLN A 46 7.90 13.37 -3.13
N ALA A 47 8.47 12.28 -2.64
CA ALA A 47 8.47 11.00 -3.34
C ALA A 47 7.03 10.45 -3.48
N GLN A 48 6.21 10.54 -2.45
CA GLN A 48 4.79 10.16 -2.52
C GLN A 48 4.03 10.97 -3.58
N LEU A 49 4.20 12.30 -3.60
CA LEU A 49 3.57 13.18 -4.59
C LEU A 49 3.98 12.84 -6.03
N LYS A 50 5.18 12.33 -6.22
CA LYS A 50 5.70 11.85 -7.52
C LYS A 50 5.45 10.38 -7.77
N LEU A 51 4.54 9.76 -7.01
CA LEU A 51 4.25 8.32 -7.08
C LEU A 51 5.53 7.47 -7.02
N PHE A 52 6.48 7.89 -6.16
CA PHE A 52 7.80 7.26 -5.96
C PHE A 52 8.63 7.12 -7.24
N ASN A 53 8.33 7.90 -8.26
CA ASN A 53 8.91 7.82 -9.61
C ASN A 53 8.81 6.41 -10.22
N ALA A 54 7.78 5.65 -9.86
CA ALA A 54 7.56 4.31 -10.38
C ALA A 54 7.25 4.41 -11.90
N PRO A 55 8.05 3.76 -12.77
CA PRO A 55 7.82 3.82 -14.21
C PRO A 55 6.56 3.07 -14.65
N VAL A 56 6.09 2.13 -13.84
CA VAL A 56 4.86 1.38 -14.04
C VAL A 56 4.12 1.26 -12.72
N ILE A 57 2.82 1.45 -12.76
CA ILE A 57 1.93 1.17 -11.62
C ILE A 57 0.87 0.20 -12.10
N VAL A 58 0.74 -0.94 -11.41
CA VAL A 58 -0.32 -1.91 -11.63
C VAL A 58 -1.42 -1.66 -10.61
N PHE A 59 -2.63 -1.42 -11.09
CA PHE A 59 -3.82 -1.32 -10.24
C PHE A 59 -4.56 -2.66 -10.27
N LEU A 60 -4.91 -3.16 -9.11
CA LEU A 60 -5.71 -4.35 -8.95
C LEU A 60 -7.11 -3.96 -8.48
N THR A 61 -8.10 -4.48 -9.17
CA THR A 61 -9.51 -4.21 -8.90
C THR A 61 -10.25 -5.50 -8.57
N ILE A 62 -11.36 -5.40 -7.88
CA ILE A 62 -12.32 -6.47 -7.63
C ILE A 62 -13.72 -5.95 -7.89
N PRO A 63 -14.70 -6.80 -8.26
CA PRO A 63 -16.08 -6.36 -8.37
C PRO A 63 -16.57 -5.71 -7.07
N LYS A 64 -17.29 -4.60 -7.19
CA LYS A 64 -17.78 -3.81 -6.03
C LYS A 64 -18.68 -4.62 -5.09
N GLN A 65 -19.45 -5.55 -5.64
CA GLN A 65 -20.28 -6.48 -4.89
C GLN A 65 -19.53 -7.82 -4.67
N SER A 66 -18.39 -7.76 -4.01
CA SER A 66 -17.59 -8.94 -3.72
C SER A 66 -17.70 -9.33 -2.24
N PRO A 67 -17.68 -10.63 -1.91
CA PRO A 67 -17.58 -11.08 -0.52
C PRO A 67 -16.18 -10.76 0.02
N ALA A 68 -16.05 -10.76 1.34
CA ALA A 68 -14.75 -10.49 2.02
C ALA A 68 -13.60 -11.41 1.57
N TRP A 69 -13.91 -12.61 1.08
CA TRP A 69 -12.94 -13.53 0.48
C TRP A 69 -12.18 -12.92 -0.70
N SER A 70 -12.84 -12.10 -1.51
CA SER A 70 -12.19 -11.44 -2.65
C SER A 70 -11.06 -10.51 -2.22
N ILE A 71 -11.14 -9.93 -1.02
CA ILE A 71 -10.07 -9.12 -0.45
C ILE A 71 -8.87 -9.99 -0.04
N PHE A 72 -9.16 -11.17 0.53
CA PHE A 72 -8.13 -12.16 0.84
C PHE A 72 -7.41 -12.61 -0.45
N ASP A 73 -8.18 -12.93 -1.50
CA ASP A 73 -7.63 -13.31 -2.80
C ASP A 73 -6.84 -12.18 -3.45
N LEU A 74 -7.32 -10.93 -3.35
CA LEU A 74 -6.60 -9.75 -3.82
C LEU A 74 -5.23 -9.60 -3.15
N GLY A 75 -5.17 -9.80 -1.83
CA GLY A 75 -3.91 -9.78 -1.07
C GLY A 75 -2.96 -10.91 -1.52
N GLY A 76 -3.47 -12.12 -1.68
CA GLY A 76 -2.72 -13.27 -2.17
C GLY A 76 -2.18 -13.07 -3.59
N PHE A 77 -3.01 -12.54 -4.49
CA PHE A 77 -2.59 -12.21 -5.85
C PHE A 77 -1.55 -11.10 -5.87
N SER A 78 -1.75 -10.04 -5.09
CA SER A 78 -0.78 -8.94 -4.95
C SER A 78 0.59 -9.44 -4.54
N GLN A 79 0.65 -10.29 -3.52
CA GLN A 79 1.91 -10.88 -3.05
C GLN A 79 2.56 -11.77 -4.11
N THR A 80 1.77 -12.58 -4.80
CA THR A 80 2.25 -13.45 -5.88
C THR A 80 2.85 -12.64 -7.03
N LEU A 81 2.19 -11.55 -7.43
CA LEU A 81 2.68 -10.62 -8.45
C LEU A 81 4.03 -10.01 -8.04
N MET A 82 4.13 -9.54 -6.79
CA MET A 82 5.38 -8.95 -6.28
C MET A 82 6.53 -9.96 -6.25
N LEU A 83 6.27 -11.19 -5.84
CA LEU A 83 7.27 -12.27 -5.87
C LEU A 83 7.70 -12.62 -7.30
N ALA A 84 6.75 -12.70 -8.23
CA ALA A 84 7.04 -12.98 -9.64
C ALA A 84 7.86 -11.86 -10.29
N ALA A 85 7.60 -10.60 -9.94
CA ALA A 85 8.38 -9.45 -10.40
C ALA A 85 9.80 -9.49 -9.82
N ASN A 86 9.94 -9.77 -8.52
CA ASN A 86 11.24 -9.90 -7.86
C ASN A 86 12.10 -11.00 -8.49
N ASN A 87 11.51 -12.14 -8.81
CA ASN A 87 12.20 -13.23 -9.50
C ASN A 87 12.72 -12.84 -10.90
N ARG A 88 12.20 -11.75 -11.47
CA ARG A 88 12.65 -11.16 -12.74
C ARG A 88 13.57 -9.96 -12.57
N GLY A 89 14.06 -9.70 -11.36
CA GLY A 89 14.97 -8.60 -11.05
C GLY A 89 14.29 -7.23 -10.94
N LEU A 90 12.95 -7.18 -10.86
CA LEU A 90 12.19 -5.96 -10.61
C LEU A 90 11.92 -5.79 -9.12
N SER A 91 11.90 -4.57 -8.65
CA SER A 91 11.38 -4.23 -7.34
C SER A 91 9.94 -3.75 -7.43
N THR A 92 9.20 -3.97 -6.37
CA THR A 92 7.79 -3.61 -6.27
C THR A 92 7.49 -2.93 -4.96
N MET A 93 6.50 -2.06 -4.96
CA MET A 93 6.04 -1.36 -3.76
C MET A 93 4.53 -1.16 -3.82
N PRO A 94 3.75 -1.80 -2.94
CA PRO A 94 2.36 -1.43 -2.74
C PRO A 94 2.31 -0.14 -1.92
N ALA A 95 1.54 0.85 -2.35
CA ALA A 95 1.44 2.12 -1.63
C ALA A 95 0.04 2.74 -1.69
N HIS A 96 -0.39 3.28 -0.57
CA HIS A 96 -1.63 4.06 -0.45
C HIS A 96 -1.64 5.26 -1.40
N ALA A 97 -0.48 5.90 -1.60
CA ALA A 97 -0.35 7.05 -2.50
C ALA A 97 -0.84 6.76 -3.92
N PHE A 98 -0.74 5.53 -4.37
CA PHE A 98 -1.22 5.15 -5.71
C PHE A 98 -2.74 5.11 -5.84
N VAL A 99 -3.48 4.91 -4.75
CA VAL A 99 -4.94 4.72 -4.77
C VAL A 99 -5.70 5.82 -4.03
N LYS A 100 -5.00 6.88 -3.66
CA LYS A 100 -5.52 7.99 -2.86
C LYS A 100 -6.64 8.77 -3.56
N TYR A 101 -6.62 8.81 -4.89
CA TYR A 101 -7.57 9.54 -5.72
C TYR A 101 -8.23 8.60 -6.74
N PRO A 102 -9.16 7.76 -6.31
CA PRO A 102 -9.77 6.73 -7.16
C PRO A 102 -10.51 7.30 -8.37
N GLU A 103 -11.16 8.44 -8.24
CA GLU A 103 -11.86 9.10 -9.34
C GLU A 103 -10.91 9.48 -10.49
N VAL A 104 -9.71 9.96 -10.13
CA VAL A 104 -8.69 10.29 -11.12
C VAL A 104 -8.21 9.02 -11.83
N ILE A 105 -7.95 7.97 -11.08
CA ILE A 105 -7.51 6.67 -11.62
C ILE A 105 -8.55 6.10 -12.56
N ARG A 106 -9.83 6.08 -12.14
CA ARG A 106 -10.96 5.61 -12.95
C ARG A 106 -11.04 6.34 -14.28
N LYS A 107 -10.95 7.67 -14.22
CA LYS A 107 -11.02 8.52 -15.41
C LYS A 107 -9.90 8.21 -16.42
N TYR A 108 -8.67 8.04 -15.95
CA TYR A 108 -7.53 7.81 -16.84
C TYR A 108 -7.39 6.38 -17.33
N LEU A 109 -7.81 5.40 -16.53
CA LEU A 109 -7.69 3.97 -16.85
C LEU A 109 -9.00 3.35 -17.34
N ASN A 110 -10.09 4.13 -17.41
CA ASN A 110 -11.43 3.66 -17.78
C ASN A 110 -11.90 2.47 -16.91
N ILE A 111 -11.64 2.54 -15.59
CA ILE A 111 -12.09 1.51 -14.66
C ILE A 111 -13.60 1.63 -14.47
N PRO A 112 -14.38 0.54 -14.68
CA PRO A 112 -15.82 0.55 -14.51
C PRO A 112 -16.26 0.93 -13.09
N GLU A 113 -17.45 1.53 -12.97
CA GLU A 113 -18.02 1.94 -11.68
C GLU A 113 -18.44 0.76 -10.78
N ASP A 114 -18.62 -0.41 -11.36
CA ASP A 114 -18.94 -1.66 -10.66
C ASP A 114 -17.68 -2.40 -10.15
N GLU A 115 -16.50 -1.83 -10.35
CA GLU A 115 -15.25 -2.31 -9.78
C GLU A 115 -14.75 -1.41 -8.64
N THR A 116 -14.15 -2.02 -7.64
CA THR A 116 -13.43 -1.37 -6.53
C THR A 116 -11.94 -1.44 -6.77
N ILE A 117 -11.26 -0.30 -6.70
CA ILE A 117 -9.80 -0.24 -6.77
C ILE A 117 -9.24 -0.69 -5.41
N GLY A 118 -8.59 -1.85 -5.39
CA GLY A 118 -8.07 -2.44 -4.17
C GLY A 118 -6.69 -1.93 -3.77
N ILE A 119 -5.75 -1.96 -4.69
CA ILE A 119 -4.35 -1.57 -4.44
C ILE A 119 -3.66 -1.11 -5.72
N GLY A 120 -2.71 -0.19 -5.59
CA GLY A 120 -1.72 0.14 -6.59
C GLY A 120 -0.35 -0.42 -6.21
N ILE A 121 0.35 -1.00 -7.16
CA ILE A 121 1.69 -1.57 -6.97
C ILE A 121 2.64 -0.94 -7.98
N GLY A 122 3.59 -0.14 -7.49
CA GLY A 122 4.67 0.38 -8.31
C GLY A 122 5.67 -0.72 -8.67
N LEU A 123 6.13 -0.73 -9.92
CA LEU A 123 7.16 -1.63 -10.42
C LEU A 123 8.29 -0.84 -11.07
N GLY A 124 9.52 -1.27 -10.85
CA GLY A 124 10.69 -0.66 -11.47
C GLY A 124 11.99 -1.24 -10.96
N TYR A 125 13.09 -0.67 -11.40
CA TYR A 125 14.40 -0.98 -10.85
C TYR A 125 14.67 -0.12 -9.61
N PRO A 126 15.16 -0.71 -8.51
CA PRO A 126 15.33 0.01 -7.25
C PRO A 126 16.47 1.02 -7.34
N ASN A 127 16.28 2.19 -6.76
CA ASN A 127 17.38 3.09 -6.47
C ASN A 127 18.14 2.56 -5.23
N LYS A 128 19.18 1.76 -5.45
CA LYS A 128 19.98 1.14 -4.39
C LYS A 128 20.70 2.16 -3.47
N LYS A 129 20.73 3.44 -3.85
CA LYS A 129 21.38 4.51 -3.06
C LYS A 129 20.39 5.30 -2.21
N ALA A 130 19.09 5.03 -2.33
CA ALA A 130 18.07 5.74 -1.55
C ALA A 130 18.11 5.26 -0.09
N THR A 131 18.37 6.17 0.83
CA THR A 131 18.46 5.93 2.27
C THR A 131 17.22 5.21 2.83
N ILE A 132 16.04 5.53 2.31
CA ILE A 132 14.78 4.90 2.74
C ILE A 132 14.78 3.37 2.57
N ASN A 133 15.55 2.82 1.63
CA ASN A 133 15.63 1.38 1.43
C ASN A 133 16.36 0.64 2.57
N ASP A 134 17.10 1.36 3.40
CA ASP A 134 17.79 0.80 4.56
C ASP A 134 16.88 0.77 5.80
N TYR A 135 15.74 1.45 5.74
CA TYR A 135 14.76 1.43 6.83
C TYR A 135 14.12 0.05 6.98
N LYS A 136 14.17 -0.48 8.19
CA LYS A 136 13.54 -1.75 8.56
C LYS A 136 12.57 -1.53 9.71
N SER A 137 11.29 -1.57 9.42
CA SER A 137 10.27 -1.48 10.46
C SER A 137 10.37 -2.66 11.45
N LYS A 138 10.16 -2.38 12.72
CA LYS A 138 10.06 -3.42 13.75
C LYS A 138 8.88 -4.36 13.46
N ARG A 139 9.05 -5.62 13.82
CA ARG A 139 7.97 -6.62 13.74
C ARG A 139 7.56 -7.00 15.15
N VAL A 140 6.29 -7.30 15.32
CA VAL A 140 5.77 -7.89 16.56
C VAL A 140 6.46 -9.23 16.78
N PRO A 141 6.92 -9.54 18.01
CA PRO A 141 7.51 -10.85 18.34
C PRO A 141 6.58 -12.01 17.97
N LEU A 142 7.17 -13.11 17.51
CA LEU A 142 6.38 -14.23 16.99
C LEU A 142 5.48 -14.88 18.06
N ASP A 143 5.91 -14.93 19.31
CA ASP A 143 5.18 -15.45 20.45
C ASP A 143 3.96 -14.61 20.85
N GLU A 144 3.92 -13.35 20.45
CA GLU A 144 2.74 -12.50 20.65
C GLU A 144 1.63 -12.78 19.62
N ILE A 145 1.98 -13.25 18.42
CA ILE A 145 1.03 -13.47 17.32
C ILE A 145 0.74 -14.93 17.01
N LEU A 146 1.61 -15.86 17.42
CA LEU A 146 1.48 -17.29 17.15
C LEU A 146 1.31 -18.08 18.44
N LYS A 147 0.18 -18.77 18.56
CA LYS A 147 -0.09 -19.71 19.67
C LYS A 147 -0.12 -21.13 19.14
N ILE A 148 0.88 -21.93 19.51
CA ILE A 148 0.97 -23.33 19.13
C ILE A 148 0.36 -24.18 20.25
N LYS A 149 -0.73 -24.89 19.96
CA LYS A 149 -1.28 -25.91 20.84
C LYS A 149 -0.62 -27.25 20.49
N LYS A 150 0.15 -27.81 21.44
CA LYS A 150 0.91 -29.04 21.22
C LYS A 150 0.18 -30.31 21.61
N ASN A 151 -0.92 -30.22 22.37
CA ASN A 151 -1.69 -31.38 22.83
C ASN A 151 -3.15 -31.22 22.43
N LEU A 152 -3.64 -32.09 21.59
CA LEU A 152 -5.04 -32.48 21.44
C LEU A 152 -5.27 -33.76 22.20
#